data_4f6ff96e5b1e65785c9cfc0448583c92
#
_entry.id   4f6ff96e5b1e65785c9cfc0448583c92
#
_cell.length_a   1.000
_cell.length_b   1.000
_cell.length_c   1.000
_cell.angle_alpha   90.00
_cell.angle_beta   90.00
_cell.angle_gamma   90.00
#
_symmetry.space_group_name_H-M   'P 1'
#
loop_
_entity.id
_entity.type
_entity.pdbx_description
1 polymer ?
#
loop_
_entity_poly.entity_id
_entity_poly.type
_entity_poly.pdbx_seq_one_letter_code
_entity_poly.pdbx_strand_id
1 'polypeptide(L)'
;MKRKIGKRKRQLKRKYLMKKQLLTGGILGAAALTVFGAARLVGKIKESANTVSMVAATSGDSGLNMEQTDSLAEVKAAMAKPASFSPACVESTKPSLYIDSTAIEVNGQTLANLSDYQSADTHSFDAGISYTDVDGIVTFRGNNFRDTASYGNTQIKEGKITDLWTASTGSITVGDATWSGSGWTGQPLMEKWSKEAKQSMNMYDWAKEKDDLVEVIYACMDGYVYFLDLETGEPTREALFLGYTFKGSGALDPRGYPILYVGAGYDSNEGTARVFVVNLLDCSVMYTFGNNDSFSLRGNLSYFDSSALVDANTDTLIYPGENGILYLIKLNTSYDPAAGTLSIAPDPVVKWHYYGTRTSVASYWLGMEDSAAIYDGYIFMSDNGGNLMCLDLNTLQLVWVQDILDDSNSSPVLSVEDGHLYLYISTSFRLGWRSNSTAEVPVWKIDAETGEIIWQKSYECSSEDGVSGGVQSTIAVGKEELSDYIYVTV
;
A
#
# COMPACT_ATOMS: atom_id res chain seq x y z
N MET A 1 -26.32 -57.60 -12.63
CA MET A 1 -25.99 -56.23 -12.24
C MET A 1 -24.49 -56.00 -11.98
N LYS A 2 -23.75 -56.90 -11.36
CA LYS A 2 -22.34 -56.74 -11.04
C LYS A 2 -21.37 -56.58 -12.28
N ARG A 3 -21.70 -57.14 -13.45
CA ARG A 3 -20.86 -57.03 -14.68
C ARG A 3 -20.92 -55.66 -15.37
N LYS A 4 -21.99 -54.87 -15.22
CA LYS A 4 -22.12 -53.50 -15.81
C LYS A 4 -21.31 -52.45 -15.02
N ILE A 5 -21.20 -52.59 -13.71
CA ILE A 5 -20.46 -51.67 -12.83
C ILE A 5 -18.94 -51.76 -13.07
N GLY A 6 -18.42 -52.97 -13.31
CA GLY A 6 -16.99 -53.18 -13.60
C GLY A 6 -16.52 -52.54 -14.93
N LYS A 7 -17.37 -52.56 -15.98
CA LYS A 7 -17.06 -51.92 -17.27
C LYS A 7 -17.07 -50.39 -17.19
N ARG A 8 -17.99 -49.79 -16.41
CA ARG A 8 -18.05 -48.33 -16.21
C ARG A 8 -16.84 -47.80 -15.41
N LYS A 9 -16.39 -48.52 -14.37
CA LYS A 9 -15.18 -48.18 -13.60
C LYS A 9 -13.90 -48.30 -14.47
N ARG A 10 -13.80 -49.28 -15.35
CA ARG A 10 -12.66 -49.39 -16.27
C ARG A 10 -12.62 -48.29 -17.34
N GLN A 11 -13.77 -47.85 -17.85
CA GLN A 11 -13.86 -46.74 -18.81
C GLN A 11 -13.52 -45.39 -18.15
N LEU A 12 -13.96 -45.13 -16.94
CA LEU A 12 -13.60 -43.94 -16.16
C LEU A 12 -12.11 -43.90 -15.83
N LYS A 13 -11.52 -45.02 -15.44
CA LYS A 13 -10.07 -45.12 -15.16
C LYS A 13 -9.22 -44.88 -16.44
N ARG A 14 -9.67 -45.37 -17.61
CA ARG A 14 -9.02 -45.10 -18.90
C ARG A 14 -9.15 -43.64 -19.34
N LYS A 15 -10.30 -42.97 -19.15
CA LYS A 15 -10.47 -41.54 -19.43
C LYS A 15 -9.61 -40.66 -18.51
N TYR A 16 -9.46 -41.09 -17.23
CA TYR A 16 -8.62 -40.37 -16.28
C TYR A 16 -7.12 -40.50 -16.64
N LEU A 17 -6.67 -41.68 -17.02
CA LEU A 17 -5.28 -41.93 -17.43
C LEU A 17 -4.94 -41.20 -18.76
N MET A 18 -5.86 -41.14 -19.73
CA MET A 18 -5.65 -40.35 -20.96
C MET A 18 -5.61 -38.84 -20.71
N LYS A 19 -6.47 -38.32 -19.80
CA LYS A 19 -6.39 -36.90 -19.40
C LYS A 19 -5.06 -36.57 -18.71
N LYS A 20 -4.55 -37.48 -17.87
CA LYS A 20 -3.26 -37.28 -17.20
C LYS A 20 -2.08 -37.35 -18.17
N GLN A 21 -2.12 -38.17 -19.21
CA GLN A 21 -1.09 -38.25 -20.27
C GLN A 21 -1.14 -37.03 -21.19
N LEU A 22 -2.32 -36.47 -21.46
CA LEU A 22 -2.49 -35.21 -22.22
C LEU A 22 -2.01 -33.99 -21.45
N LEU A 23 -2.24 -33.94 -20.12
CA LEU A 23 -1.71 -32.88 -19.26
C LEU A 23 -0.17 -32.93 -19.13
N THR A 24 0.42 -34.11 -18.96
CA THR A 24 1.89 -34.24 -18.88
C THR A 24 2.57 -33.97 -20.24
N GLY A 25 1.95 -34.34 -21.35
CA GLY A 25 2.43 -33.98 -22.69
C GLY A 25 2.35 -32.47 -22.98
N GLY A 26 1.30 -31.80 -22.50
CA GLY A 26 1.13 -30.35 -22.62
C GLY A 26 2.15 -29.55 -21.79
N ILE A 27 2.43 -30.01 -20.58
CA ILE A 27 3.42 -29.38 -19.69
C ILE A 27 4.85 -29.49 -20.25
N LEU A 28 5.20 -30.64 -20.82
CA LEU A 28 6.51 -30.83 -21.47
C LEU A 28 6.65 -30.03 -22.78
N GLY A 29 5.58 -29.82 -23.52
CA GLY A 29 5.55 -28.95 -24.70
C GLY A 29 5.68 -27.47 -24.35
N ALA A 30 5.03 -27.02 -23.29
CA ALA A 30 5.12 -25.65 -22.80
C ALA A 30 6.51 -25.33 -22.22
N ALA A 31 7.10 -26.29 -21.48
CA ALA A 31 8.47 -26.16 -20.96
C ALA A 31 9.53 -26.07 -22.06
N ALA A 32 9.36 -26.79 -23.17
CA ALA A 32 10.27 -26.72 -24.32
C ALA A 32 10.16 -25.38 -25.07
N LEU A 33 8.96 -24.78 -25.17
CA LEU A 33 8.74 -23.48 -25.78
C LEU A 33 9.25 -22.32 -24.91
N THR A 34 9.16 -22.44 -23.58
CA THR A 34 9.73 -21.46 -22.64
C THR A 34 11.25 -21.48 -22.60
N VAL A 35 11.89 -22.65 -22.71
CA VAL A 35 13.36 -22.74 -22.77
C VAL A 35 13.89 -22.15 -24.10
N PHE A 36 13.20 -22.32 -25.23
CA PHE A 36 13.61 -21.71 -26.52
C PHE A 36 13.33 -20.20 -26.54
N GLY A 37 12.28 -19.73 -25.88
CA GLY A 37 11.99 -18.30 -25.72
C GLY A 37 13.03 -17.60 -24.82
N ALA A 38 13.35 -18.23 -23.70
CA ALA A 38 14.37 -17.73 -22.76
C ALA A 38 15.78 -17.70 -23.37
N ALA A 39 16.15 -18.68 -24.19
CA ALA A 39 17.44 -18.68 -24.86
C ALA A 39 17.60 -17.56 -25.92
N ARG A 40 16.50 -17.16 -26.59
CA ARG A 40 16.49 -16.01 -27.50
C ARG A 40 16.50 -14.66 -26.74
N LEU A 41 15.83 -14.60 -25.59
CA LEU A 41 15.81 -13.41 -24.74
C LEU A 41 17.19 -13.18 -24.10
N VAL A 42 17.81 -14.24 -23.57
CA VAL A 42 19.18 -14.17 -23.01
C VAL A 42 20.20 -13.77 -24.08
N GLY A 43 20.01 -14.17 -25.35
CA GLY A 43 20.84 -13.71 -26.47
C GLY A 43 20.71 -12.19 -26.71
N LYS A 44 19.49 -11.64 -26.70
CA LYS A 44 19.25 -10.19 -26.85
C LYS A 44 19.73 -9.39 -25.63
N ILE A 45 19.53 -9.92 -24.41
CA ILE A 45 20.02 -9.29 -23.17
C ILE A 45 21.56 -9.22 -23.17
N LYS A 46 22.26 -10.27 -23.65
CA LYS A 46 23.72 -10.21 -23.79
C LYS A 46 24.18 -9.18 -24.83
N GLU A 47 23.47 -8.99 -25.92
CA GLU A 47 23.78 -7.94 -26.90
C GLU A 47 23.52 -6.55 -26.32
N SER A 48 22.42 -6.34 -25.59
CA SER A 48 22.11 -5.07 -24.94
C SER A 48 23.09 -4.76 -23.79
N ALA A 49 23.41 -5.76 -22.95
CA ALA A 49 24.38 -5.59 -21.87
C ALA A 49 25.82 -5.30 -22.42
N ASN A 50 26.19 -5.94 -23.53
CA ASN A 50 27.46 -5.65 -24.18
C ASN A 50 27.50 -4.25 -24.81
N THR A 51 26.37 -3.73 -25.29
CA THR A 51 26.30 -2.37 -25.86
C THR A 51 26.44 -1.32 -24.76
N VAL A 52 25.84 -1.54 -23.59
CA VAL A 52 25.99 -0.65 -22.42
C VAL A 52 27.41 -0.73 -21.84
N SER A 53 28.01 -1.92 -21.76
CA SER A 53 29.41 -2.06 -21.33
C SER A 53 30.44 -1.46 -22.32
N MET A 54 30.13 -1.47 -23.64
CA MET A 54 31.02 -0.85 -24.63
C MET A 54 30.98 0.68 -24.58
N VAL A 55 29.85 1.29 -24.24
CA VAL A 55 29.76 2.75 -24.02
C VAL A 55 30.52 3.16 -22.77
N ALA A 56 30.49 2.35 -21.71
CA ALA A 56 31.28 2.57 -20.50
C ALA A 56 32.79 2.30 -20.69
N ALA A 57 33.17 1.42 -21.64
CA ALA A 57 34.57 1.06 -21.89
C ALA A 57 35.30 2.00 -22.88
N THR A 58 34.60 2.83 -23.66
CA THR A 58 35.16 3.79 -24.59
C THR A 58 35.44 5.17 -23.98
N SER A 59 34.99 5.45 -22.79
CA SER A 59 35.41 6.63 -22.00
C SER A 59 36.53 6.29 -21.04
N GLY A 60 37.66 5.94 -21.58
CA GLY A 60 38.88 5.84 -20.81
C GLY A 60 39.41 7.23 -20.43
N ASP A 61 38.75 7.86 -19.49
CA ASP A 61 39.39 8.86 -18.63
C ASP A 61 38.65 8.89 -17.27
N SER A 62 39.47 8.84 -16.25
CA SER A 62 39.09 8.82 -14.84
C SER A 62 38.50 10.16 -14.43
N GLY A 63 37.20 10.27 -14.45
CA GLY A 63 36.51 11.48 -14.00
C GLY A 63 35.03 11.44 -14.37
N LEU A 64 34.30 10.48 -13.80
CA LEU A 64 32.83 10.65 -13.70
C LEU A 64 32.61 11.83 -12.76
N ASN A 65 32.40 12.99 -13.36
CA ASN A 65 32.07 14.21 -12.65
C ASN A 65 30.74 13.99 -11.92
N MET A 66 30.64 14.33 -10.62
CA MET A 66 29.42 14.22 -9.83
C MET A 66 28.22 14.91 -10.52
N GLU A 67 28.48 15.98 -11.28
CA GLU A 67 27.47 16.66 -12.11
C GLU A 67 26.81 15.76 -13.18
N GLN A 68 27.49 14.72 -13.68
CA GLN A 68 26.91 13.81 -14.66
C GLN A 68 26.03 12.73 -14.03
N THR A 69 26.26 12.39 -12.77
CA THR A 69 25.41 11.48 -11.98
C THR A 69 24.11 12.18 -11.55
N ASP A 70 24.20 13.45 -11.17
CA ASP A 70 23.03 14.26 -10.81
C ASP A 70 22.11 14.48 -12.03
N SER A 71 22.66 14.76 -13.20
CA SER A 71 21.88 14.92 -14.44
C SER A 71 21.16 13.63 -14.86
N LEU A 72 21.71 12.45 -14.59
CA LEU A 72 21.07 11.17 -14.89
C LEU A 72 19.95 10.84 -13.89
N ALA A 73 20.11 11.19 -12.62
CA ALA A 73 19.07 11.09 -11.61
C ALA A 73 17.91 12.05 -11.89
N GLU A 74 18.22 13.30 -12.28
CA GLU A 74 17.22 14.29 -12.71
C GLU A 74 16.46 13.84 -13.97
N VAL A 75 17.13 13.25 -14.94
CA VAL A 75 16.50 12.69 -16.15
C VAL A 75 15.59 11.51 -15.80
N LYS A 76 16.05 10.59 -14.93
CA LYS A 76 15.22 9.46 -14.46
C LYS A 76 14.01 9.95 -13.66
N ALA A 77 14.17 10.95 -12.80
CA ALA A 77 13.08 11.55 -12.05
C ALA A 77 12.07 12.27 -12.99
N ALA A 78 12.56 12.96 -14.03
CA ALA A 78 11.70 13.60 -15.02
C ALA A 78 10.90 12.59 -15.87
N MET A 79 11.51 11.43 -16.20
CA MET A 79 10.82 10.34 -16.93
C MET A 79 9.78 9.61 -16.08
N ALA A 80 9.84 9.70 -14.76
CA ALA A 80 8.87 9.11 -13.84
C ALA A 80 7.63 9.98 -13.60
N LYS A 81 7.54 11.14 -14.26
CA LYS A 81 6.40 12.07 -14.16
C LYS A 81 5.58 12.03 -15.45
N PRO A 82 4.25 12.19 -15.37
CA PRO A 82 3.45 12.40 -16.56
C PRO A 82 3.83 13.72 -17.25
N ALA A 83 3.65 13.79 -18.58
CA ALA A 83 3.95 14.97 -19.39
C ALA A 83 3.01 16.15 -19.03
N SER A 84 1.79 15.84 -18.62
CA SER A 84 0.80 16.75 -18.06
C SER A 84 -0.11 15.96 -17.12
N PHE A 85 -0.76 16.63 -16.17
CA PHE A 85 -1.77 16.03 -15.32
C PHE A 85 -2.83 17.08 -14.96
N SER A 86 -4.06 16.84 -15.40
CA SER A 86 -5.20 17.76 -15.16
C SER A 86 -6.49 16.97 -15.02
N PRO A 87 -6.74 16.38 -13.84
CA PRO A 87 -7.86 15.48 -13.65
C PRO A 87 -9.22 16.14 -13.83
N ALA A 88 -10.11 15.46 -14.55
CA ALA A 88 -11.50 15.88 -14.75
C ALA A 88 -12.39 14.67 -15.07
N CYS A 89 -13.61 14.66 -14.54
CA CYS A 89 -14.54 13.57 -14.84
C CYS A 89 -15.05 13.60 -16.28
N VAL A 90 -15.35 12.42 -16.79
CA VAL A 90 -16.18 12.22 -17.98
C VAL A 90 -17.61 11.83 -17.59
N GLU A 91 -18.51 11.63 -18.55
CA GLU A 91 -19.92 11.32 -18.25
C GLU A 91 -20.10 10.08 -17.35
N SER A 92 -19.30 9.01 -17.58
CA SER A 92 -19.37 7.75 -16.81
C SER A 92 -18.74 7.82 -15.43
N THR A 93 -17.88 8.79 -15.17
CA THR A 93 -17.14 8.95 -13.91
C THR A 93 -17.54 10.18 -13.09
N LYS A 94 -18.65 10.82 -13.46
CA LYS A 94 -19.19 11.96 -12.69
C LYS A 94 -19.49 11.56 -11.26
N PRO A 95 -18.96 12.25 -10.25
CA PRO A 95 -19.22 11.95 -8.84
C PRO A 95 -20.69 11.85 -8.50
N SER A 96 -21.56 12.69 -9.11
CA SER A 96 -23.01 12.69 -8.87
C SER A 96 -23.75 11.40 -9.27
N LEU A 97 -23.10 10.48 -9.98
CA LEU A 97 -23.67 9.16 -10.29
C LEU A 97 -23.57 8.19 -9.10
N TYR A 98 -22.62 8.43 -8.20
CA TYR A 98 -22.23 7.51 -7.13
C TYR A 98 -22.31 8.13 -5.73
N ILE A 99 -22.13 9.44 -5.63
CA ILE A 99 -22.02 10.17 -4.37
C ILE A 99 -23.17 11.19 -4.27
N ASP A 100 -23.95 11.08 -3.20
CA ASP A 100 -25.09 11.96 -2.93
C ASP A 100 -24.67 13.27 -2.25
N SER A 101 -23.69 13.20 -1.35
CA SER A 101 -23.20 14.37 -0.61
C SER A 101 -21.81 14.12 -0.03
N THR A 102 -21.11 15.22 0.22
CA THR A 102 -19.84 15.26 0.95
C THR A 102 -19.91 16.30 2.05
N ALA A 103 -19.08 16.20 3.08
CA ALA A 103 -18.95 17.20 4.13
C ALA A 103 -17.50 17.37 4.55
N ILE A 104 -17.18 18.55 5.06
CA ILE A 104 -15.86 18.93 5.57
C ILE A 104 -16.01 19.45 6.99
N GLU A 105 -15.15 19.00 7.89
CA GLU A 105 -15.00 19.49 9.24
C GLU A 105 -13.59 20.04 9.44
N VAL A 106 -13.47 21.22 10.01
CA VAL A 106 -12.19 21.82 10.39
C VAL A 106 -12.22 22.10 11.89
N ASN A 107 -11.29 21.49 12.63
CA ASN A 107 -11.18 21.62 14.09
C ASN A 107 -12.52 21.43 14.84
N GLY A 108 -13.29 20.39 14.44
CA GLY A 108 -14.57 20.04 15.05
C GLY A 108 -15.76 20.91 14.60
N GLN A 109 -15.58 21.76 13.59
CA GLN A 109 -16.65 22.58 13.03
C GLN A 109 -16.94 22.19 11.58
N THR A 110 -18.12 21.67 11.32
CA THR A 110 -18.57 21.33 9.97
C THR A 110 -18.82 22.61 9.18
N LEU A 111 -18.27 22.69 7.97
CA LEU A 111 -18.46 23.83 7.07
C LEU A 111 -19.87 23.86 6.50
N ALA A 112 -20.46 25.05 6.40
CA ALA A 112 -21.78 25.24 5.82
C ALA A 112 -21.80 25.03 4.30
N ASN A 113 -20.70 25.44 3.62
CA ASN A 113 -20.52 25.24 2.18
C ASN A 113 -19.16 24.62 1.92
N LEU A 114 -19.12 23.60 1.08
CA LEU A 114 -17.86 22.93 0.70
C LEU A 114 -16.89 23.86 -0.04
N SER A 115 -17.42 24.79 -0.83
CA SER A 115 -16.64 25.81 -1.55
C SER A 115 -15.90 26.80 -0.64
N ASP A 116 -16.23 26.83 0.64
CA ASP A 116 -15.55 27.69 1.61
C ASP A 116 -14.23 27.08 2.10
N TYR A 117 -13.97 25.80 1.75
CA TYR A 117 -12.70 25.15 2.06
C TYR A 117 -11.67 25.40 0.96
N GLN A 118 -10.52 25.83 1.40
CA GLN A 118 -9.28 25.85 0.65
C GLN A 118 -8.15 25.54 1.63
N SER A 119 -7.29 24.57 1.29
CA SER A 119 -6.12 24.29 2.11
C SER A 119 -5.24 25.54 2.23
N ALA A 120 -4.74 25.82 3.42
CA ALA A 120 -3.81 26.94 3.65
C ALA A 120 -2.45 26.70 2.99
N ASP A 121 -2.02 25.44 2.96
CA ASP A 121 -0.81 24.98 2.28
C ASP A 121 -1.21 24.28 0.98
N THR A 122 -0.37 24.35 -0.05
CA THR A 122 -0.60 23.60 -1.28
C THR A 122 -0.01 22.20 -1.16
N HIS A 123 -0.87 21.18 -1.17
CA HIS A 123 -0.45 19.79 -1.27
C HIS A 123 -0.03 19.50 -2.71
N SER A 124 1.20 19.01 -2.86
CA SER A 124 1.77 18.70 -4.17
C SER A 124 2.72 17.54 -4.04
N PHE A 125 2.19 16.33 -3.99
CA PHE A 125 3.02 15.12 -4.03
C PHE A 125 3.63 14.96 -5.41
N ASP A 126 4.95 14.82 -5.45
CA ASP A 126 5.68 14.54 -6.68
C ASP A 126 5.63 13.04 -7.04
N ALA A 127 6.34 12.64 -8.08
CA ALA A 127 6.47 11.23 -8.46
C ALA A 127 6.95 10.36 -7.29
N GLY A 128 6.54 9.09 -7.29
CA GLY A 128 6.83 8.16 -6.17
C GLY A 128 8.31 8.08 -5.78
N ILE A 129 9.21 8.21 -6.76
CA ILE A 129 10.66 8.19 -6.53
C ILE A 129 11.15 9.37 -5.67
N SER A 130 10.40 10.45 -5.59
CA SER A 130 10.75 11.66 -4.84
C SER A 130 10.06 11.77 -3.48
N TYR A 131 9.33 10.72 -3.06
CA TYR A 131 8.54 10.74 -1.82
C TYR A 131 9.42 10.85 -0.58
N THR A 132 10.57 10.20 -0.59
CA THR A 132 11.50 10.18 0.55
C THR A 132 12.93 9.98 0.07
N ASP A 133 13.87 10.60 0.77
CA ASP A 133 15.32 10.34 0.64
C ASP A 133 15.82 9.31 1.69
N VAL A 134 14.92 8.80 2.53
CA VAL A 134 15.24 7.80 3.55
C VAL A 134 15.62 6.47 2.88
N ASP A 135 16.73 5.88 3.30
CA ASP A 135 17.12 4.52 2.92
C ASP A 135 16.25 3.52 3.70
N GLY A 136 15.09 3.16 3.11
CA GLY A 136 14.09 2.35 3.81
C GLY A 136 12.79 2.11 3.04
N ILE A 137 11.83 1.55 3.75
CA ILE A 137 10.42 1.42 3.36
C ILE A 137 9.59 2.15 4.42
N VAL A 138 9.26 3.41 4.15
CA VAL A 138 8.66 4.32 5.14
C VAL A 138 7.13 4.30 5.17
N THR A 139 6.47 3.63 4.24
CA THR A 139 5.02 3.46 4.18
C THR A 139 4.67 2.20 3.40
N PHE A 140 3.43 1.77 3.41
CA PHE A 140 2.98 0.62 2.62
C PHE A 140 3.37 0.79 1.14
N ARG A 141 4.10 -0.20 0.61
CA ARG A 141 4.66 -0.22 -0.74
C ARG A 141 5.56 0.98 -1.08
N GLY A 142 6.24 1.50 -0.06
CA GLY A 142 7.41 2.36 -0.13
C GLY A 142 7.15 3.85 -0.33
N ASN A 143 6.13 4.25 -1.09
CA ASN A 143 5.93 5.65 -1.48
C ASN A 143 4.46 6.01 -1.77
N ASN A 144 4.22 7.25 -2.20
CA ASN A 144 2.90 7.78 -2.55
C ASN A 144 2.28 7.18 -3.83
N PHE A 145 3.05 6.49 -4.68
CA PHE A 145 2.54 5.73 -5.83
C PHE A 145 2.15 4.30 -5.47
N ARG A 146 2.58 3.80 -4.31
CA ARG A 146 2.41 2.40 -3.88
C ARG A 146 3.10 1.40 -4.81
N ASP A 147 4.18 1.80 -5.46
CA ASP A 147 4.83 1.05 -6.54
C ASP A 147 6.23 0.51 -6.20
N THR A 148 6.74 0.75 -4.97
CA THR A 148 8.08 0.36 -4.52
C THR A 148 8.02 -0.41 -3.20
N ALA A 149 7.68 -1.70 -3.26
CA ALA A 149 7.50 -2.55 -2.07
C ALA A 149 8.78 -3.26 -1.59
N SER A 150 9.86 -3.21 -2.36
CA SER A 150 11.10 -3.93 -2.06
C SER A 150 12.16 -3.01 -1.49
N TYR A 151 12.96 -3.54 -0.56
CA TYR A 151 14.15 -2.89 -0.03
C TYR A 151 15.41 -3.46 -0.68
N GLY A 152 16.18 -2.59 -1.32
CA GLY A 152 17.42 -2.95 -2.00
C GLY A 152 17.23 -3.84 -3.24
N ASN A 153 18.35 -4.35 -3.75
CA ASN A 153 18.43 -5.23 -4.90
C ASN A 153 19.23 -6.48 -4.55
N THR A 154 18.81 -7.63 -5.08
CA THR A 154 19.54 -8.87 -4.91
C THR A 154 19.71 -9.63 -6.22
N GLN A 155 20.79 -10.40 -6.31
CA GLN A 155 21.01 -11.36 -7.40
C GLN A 155 20.71 -12.76 -6.89
N ILE A 156 19.65 -13.37 -7.37
CA ILE A 156 19.33 -14.77 -7.07
C ILE A 156 20.26 -15.66 -7.87
N LYS A 157 21.29 -16.24 -7.22
CA LYS A 157 22.27 -17.11 -7.87
C LYS A 157 21.89 -18.57 -7.84
N GLU A 158 21.22 -19.01 -6.78
CA GLU A 158 20.94 -20.42 -6.51
C GLU A 158 19.49 -20.82 -6.79
N GLY A 159 18.60 -19.84 -7.10
CA GLY A 159 17.16 -20.09 -7.32
C GLY A 159 16.46 -20.67 -6.09
N LYS A 160 16.98 -20.40 -4.90
CA LYS A 160 16.51 -20.95 -3.63
C LYS A 160 16.31 -19.84 -2.61
N ILE A 161 15.21 -19.92 -1.88
CA ILE A 161 14.94 -19.08 -0.70
C ILE A 161 15.23 -19.93 0.54
N THR A 162 15.90 -19.34 1.53
CA THR A 162 16.16 -19.94 2.85
C THR A 162 15.81 -18.94 3.94
N ASP A 163 15.36 -19.44 5.09
CA ASP A 163 15.13 -18.59 6.26
C ASP A 163 16.47 -18.04 6.75
N LEU A 164 16.55 -16.74 6.97
CA LEU A 164 17.70 -16.08 7.57
C LEU A 164 17.57 -16.08 9.08
N TRP A 165 16.42 -15.64 9.58
CA TRP A 165 16.04 -15.65 10.99
C TRP A 165 14.51 -15.69 11.13
N THR A 166 14.04 -15.95 12.33
CA THR A 166 12.61 -15.97 12.67
C THR A 166 12.39 -15.25 14.01
N ALA A 167 11.46 -14.32 14.04
CA ALA A 167 10.97 -13.72 15.27
C ALA A 167 9.57 -14.27 15.62
N SER A 168 9.29 -14.44 16.90
CA SER A 168 8.00 -14.91 17.39
C SER A 168 7.19 -13.75 17.97
N THR A 169 5.90 -13.73 17.67
CA THR A 169 4.94 -12.79 18.29
C THR A 169 4.23 -13.44 19.47
N GLY A 170 3.62 -12.60 20.31
CA GLY A 170 2.76 -13.02 21.39
C GLY A 170 1.29 -13.22 20.98
N SER A 171 0.39 -12.99 21.95
CA SER A 171 -1.04 -12.94 21.72
C SER A 171 -1.71 -11.94 22.66
N ILE A 172 -2.85 -11.39 22.24
CA ILE A 172 -3.72 -10.53 23.06
C ILE A 172 -5.15 -11.06 23.02
N THR A 173 -5.83 -11.06 24.16
CA THR A 173 -7.24 -11.44 24.24
C THR A 173 -8.09 -10.18 24.44
N VAL A 174 -9.05 -9.97 23.53
CA VAL A 174 -9.99 -8.86 23.54
C VAL A 174 -11.41 -9.44 23.53
N GLY A 175 -12.14 -9.26 24.62
CA GLY A 175 -13.42 -9.95 24.82
C GLY A 175 -13.24 -11.47 24.78
N ASP A 176 -13.94 -12.15 23.89
CA ASP A 176 -13.87 -13.60 23.68
C ASP A 176 -12.88 -14.02 22.56
N ALA A 177 -12.27 -13.06 21.87
CA ALA A 177 -11.34 -13.32 20.78
C ALA A 177 -9.88 -13.23 21.22
N THR A 178 -9.05 -14.16 20.75
CA THR A 178 -7.59 -14.12 20.93
C THR A 178 -6.92 -13.88 19.58
N TRP A 179 -6.09 -12.85 19.54
CA TRP A 179 -5.36 -12.43 18.36
C TRP A 179 -3.87 -12.73 18.53
N SER A 180 -3.22 -13.18 17.48
CA SER A 180 -1.78 -13.48 17.47
C SER A 180 -1.22 -13.40 16.04
N GLY A 181 0.11 -13.32 15.93
CA GLY A 181 0.80 -13.29 14.65
C GLY A 181 0.93 -11.90 14.05
N SER A 182 1.41 -11.85 12.83
CA SER A 182 1.48 -10.64 12.01
C SER A 182 0.11 -10.32 11.41
N GLY A 183 -0.15 -9.05 11.09
CA GLY A 183 -1.33 -8.65 10.32
C GLY A 183 -1.31 -9.22 8.91
N TRP A 184 -2.49 -9.49 8.35
CA TRP A 184 -2.60 -10.05 7.00
C TRP A 184 -2.51 -9.02 5.88
N THR A 185 -2.69 -7.73 6.19
CA THR A 185 -2.60 -6.63 5.23
C THR A 185 -1.32 -5.81 5.41
N GLY A 186 -0.56 -6.08 6.48
CA GLY A 186 0.61 -5.32 6.87
C GLY A 186 1.87 -5.67 6.09
N GLN A 187 2.71 -4.66 5.91
CA GLN A 187 4.08 -4.76 5.44
C GLN A 187 5.01 -4.23 6.52
N PRO A 188 6.14 -4.88 6.84
CA PRO A 188 7.15 -4.30 7.71
C PRO A 188 7.67 -2.98 7.16
N LEU A 189 7.85 -2.00 8.04
CA LEU A 189 8.60 -0.78 7.73
C LEU A 189 10.08 -1.06 7.95
N MET A 190 10.93 -0.34 7.24
CA MET A 190 12.39 -0.46 7.35
C MET A 190 13.00 0.91 7.25
N GLU A 191 13.97 1.18 8.11
CA GLU A 191 14.72 2.43 8.03
C GLU A 191 16.16 2.25 8.47
N LYS A 192 17.07 2.80 7.69
CA LYS A 192 18.46 2.98 8.06
C LYS A 192 18.61 4.36 8.70
N TRP A 193 18.42 4.39 10.01
CA TRP A 193 18.50 5.64 10.77
C TRP A 193 19.86 6.32 10.66
N SER A 194 19.85 7.66 10.63
CA SER A 194 21.09 8.44 10.76
C SER A 194 21.75 8.15 12.10
N LYS A 195 23.05 8.37 12.16
CA LYS A 195 23.81 8.19 13.40
C LYS A 195 23.29 9.08 14.52
N GLU A 196 22.98 10.32 14.19
CA GLU A 196 22.43 11.31 15.13
C GLU A 196 21.07 10.86 15.68
N ALA A 197 20.17 10.38 14.82
CA ALA A 197 18.87 9.86 15.23
C ALA A 197 19.04 8.65 16.17
N LYS A 198 19.88 7.67 15.82
CA LYS A 198 20.13 6.49 16.67
C LYS A 198 20.63 6.86 18.07
N GLN A 199 21.53 7.85 18.17
CA GLN A 199 22.08 8.27 19.47
C GLN A 199 21.00 8.85 20.39
N SER A 200 19.99 9.51 19.86
CA SER A 200 18.91 10.12 20.64
C SER A 200 17.76 9.15 20.96
N MET A 201 17.66 8.01 20.25
CA MET A 201 16.63 6.98 20.48
C MET A 201 16.95 6.10 21.70
N ASN A 202 15.91 5.49 22.29
CA ASN A 202 16.04 4.50 23.37
C ASN A 202 16.43 3.10 22.88
N MET A 203 17.31 3.02 21.89
CA MET A 203 17.89 1.77 21.39
C MET A 203 18.92 1.19 22.37
N TYR A 204 19.15 -0.12 22.25
CA TYR A 204 20.27 -0.77 22.93
C TYR A 204 21.62 -0.25 22.41
N ASP A 205 22.64 -0.24 23.26
CA ASP A 205 23.96 0.33 22.91
C ASP A 205 24.54 -0.30 21.65
N TRP A 206 24.45 -1.64 21.50
CA TRP A 206 24.93 -2.33 20.31
C TRP A 206 24.26 -1.84 19.03
N ALA A 207 22.94 -1.54 19.07
CA ALA A 207 22.20 -1.07 17.92
C ALA A 207 22.58 0.38 17.54
N LYS A 208 22.83 1.23 18.54
CA LYS A 208 23.35 2.59 18.31
C LYS A 208 24.71 2.59 17.65
N GLU A 209 25.57 1.62 18.00
CA GLU A 209 26.94 1.51 17.51
C GLU A 209 27.05 0.82 16.15
N LYS A 210 26.04 0.05 15.72
CA LYS A 210 26.04 -0.64 14.42
C LYS A 210 25.84 0.39 13.28
N ASP A 211 26.88 0.66 12.48
CA ASP A 211 26.85 1.71 11.43
C ASP A 211 25.88 1.41 10.29
N ASP A 212 25.71 0.15 9.93
CA ASP A 212 24.85 -0.33 8.83
C ASP A 212 23.51 -0.91 9.32
N LEU A 213 23.07 -0.55 10.53
CA LEU A 213 21.79 -0.99 11.08
C LEU A 213 20.64 -0.52 10.19
N VAL A 214 19.85 -1.48 9.70
CA VAL A 214 18.51 -1.27 9.15
C VAL A 214 17.52 -1.82 10.15
N GLU A 215 16.71 -0.96 10.73
CA GLU A 215 15.70 -1.35 11.69
C GLU A 215 14.41 -1.74 10.98
N VAL A 216 13.92 -2.95 11.25
CA VAL A 216 12.59 -3.43 10.85
C VAL A 216 11.61 -3.06 11.95
N ILE A 217 10.54 -2.35 11.60
CA ILE A 217 9.50 -1.91 12.53
C ILE A 217 8.19 -2.56 12.11
N TYR A 218 7.61 -3.38 12.99
CA TYR A 218 6.42 -4.12 12.64
C TYR A 218 5.40 -4.18 13.77
N ALA A 219 4.22 -3.60 13.52
CA ALA A 219 3.08 -3.67 14.40
C ALA A 219 2.30 -4.98 14.16
N CYS A 220 2.05 -5.73 15.23
CA CYS A 220 1.50 -7.08 15.16
C CYS A 220 0.13 -7.21 15.82
N MET A 221 -0.55 -8.32 15.56
CA MET A 221 -1.89 -8.59 16.07
C MET A 221 -1.93 -8.86 17.58
N ASP A 222 -0.79 -9.06 18.21
CA ASP A 222 -0.63 -9.25 19.67
C ASP A 222 -0.59 -7.93 20.47
N GLY A 223 -0.70 -6.80 19.80
CA GLY A 223 -0.72 -5.46 20.41
C GLY A 223 0.65 -4.82 20.59
N TYR A 224 1.70 -5.45 20.10
CA TYR A 224 3.06 -4.94 20.14
C TYR A 224 3.52 -4.36 18.78
N VAL A 225 4.41 -3.37 18.87
CA VAL A 225 5.30 -2.95 17.79
C VAL A 225 6.68 -3.50 18.10
N TYR A 226 7.21 -4.31 17.18
CA TYR A 226 8.54 -4.91 17.28
C TYR A 226 9.56 -4.09 16.51
N PHE A 227 10.79 -4.05 17.03
CA PHE A 227 11.92 -3.34 16.46
C PHE A 227 13.09 -4.32 16.34
N LEU A 228 13.45 -4.69 15.11
CA LEU A 228 14.40 -5.78 14.86
C LEU A 228 15.50 -5.32 13.90
N ASP A 229 16.69 -5.85 14.04
CA ASP A 229 17.74 -5.72 13.05
C ASP A 229 17.42 -6.57 11.81
N LEU A 230 17.42 -5.98 10.62
CA LEU A 230 17.11 -6.67 9.36
C LEU A 230 18.06 -7.83 9.10
N GLU A 231 19.32 -7.75 9.50
CA GLU A 231 20.33 -8.77 9.22
C GLU A 231 20.22 -9.97 10.18
N THR A 232 19.96 -9.73 11.46
CA THR A 232 20.05 -10.76 12.50
C THR A 232 18.73 -11.15 13.13
N GLY A 233 17.70 -10.28 13.03
CA GLY A 233 16.43 -10.43 13.74
C GLY A 233 16.52 -10.12 15.24
N GLU A 234 17.67 -9.65 15.75
CA GLU A 234 17.83 -9.27 17.13
C GLU A 234 17.04 -7.99 17.44
N PRO A 235 16.39 -7.89 18.63
CA PRO A 235 15.70 -6.67 19.04
C PRO A 235 16.69 -5.50 19.19
N THR A 236 16.37 -4.38 18.52
CA THR A 236 17.17 -3.14 18.61
C THR A 236 16.84 -2.30 19.83
N ARG A 237 15.65 -2.50 20.39
CA ARG A 237 15.09 -1.90 21.62
C ARG A 237 13.96 -2.76 22.15
N GLU A 238 13.41 -2.39 23.31
CA GLU A 238 12.20 -3.03 23.85
C GLU A 238 11.00 -2.85 22.91
N ALA A 239 10.20 -3.92 22.75
CA ALA A 239 8.97 -3.86 21.99
C ALA A 239 7.95 -2.92 22.68
N LEU A 240 7.27 -2.10 21.88
CA LEU A 240 6.26 -1.17 22.39
C LEU A 240 4.88 -1.84 22.44
N PHE A 241 4.32 -1.95 23.64
CA PHE A 241 2.95 -2.44 23.82
C PHE A 241 1.95 -1.28 23.74
N LEU A 242 1.07 -1.30 22.72
CA LEU A 242 -0.03 -0.34 22.55
C LEU A 242 -1.39 -0.93 22.94
N GLY A 243 -1.48 -2.26 23.05
CA GLY A 243 -2.68 -2.95 23.52
C GLY A 243 -3.83 -3.06 22.51
N TYR A 244 -3.56 -2.81 21.22
CA TYR A 244 -4.50 -2.96 20.11
C TYR A 244 -3.95 -3.93 19.07
N THR A 245 -4.82 -4.69 18.41
CA THR A 245 -4.39 -5.52 17.27
C THR A 245 -4.09 -4.63 16.06
N PHE A 246 -2.96 -4.88 15.41
CA PHE A 246 -2.56 -4.18 14.20
C PHE A 246 -2.61 -5.17 13.03
N LYS A 247 -3.36 -4.82 11.98
CA LYS A 247 -3.50 -5.63 10.77
C LYS A 247 -2.76 -4.99 9.58
N GLY A 248 -2.85 -3.68 9.47
CA GLY A 248 -2.27 -2.88 8.41
C GLY A 248 -0.80 -2.53 8.62
N SER A 249 -0.20 -1.88 7.64
CA SER A 249 1.13 -1.30 7.74
C SER A 249 1.07 0.02 8.50
N GLY A 250 2.06 0.26 9.34
CA GLY A 250 2.33 1.62 9.80
C GLY A 250 2.90 2.50 8.68
N ALA A 251 3.32 3.71 9.06
CA ALA A 251 4.15 4.58 8.25
C ALA A 251 5.18 5.28 9.15
N LEU A 252 6.35 5.57 8.60
CA LEU A 252 7.37 6.44 9.18
C LEU A 252 7.32 7.82 8.51
N ASP A 253 7.91 8.80 9.13
CA ASP A 253 7.98 10.13 8.56
C ASP A 253 8.98 10.15 7.38
N PRO A 254 8.56 10.57 6.17
CA PRO A 254 9.40 10.52 4.98
C PRO A 254 10.63 11.45 5.04
N ARG A 255 10.70 12.34 6.02
CA ARG A 255 11.85 13.23 6.28
C ARG A 255 12.94 12.54 7.13
N GLY A 256 12.71 11.27 7.56
CA GLY A 256 13.60 10.56 8.49
C GLY A 256 13.45 11.05 9.94
N TYR A 257 12.33 11.70 10.28
CA TYR A 257 12.03 12.03 11.66
C TYR A 257 11.57 10.77 12.40
N PRO A 258 11.97 10.56 13.65
CA PRO A 258 11.65 9.34 14.38
C PRO A 258 10.17 9.32 14.86
N ILE A 259 9.24 9.29 13.90
CA ILE A 259 7.80 9.25 14.13
C ILE A 259 7.21 8.01 13.45
N LEU A 260 6.44 7.23 14.21
CA LEU A 260 5.64 6.13 13.69
C LEU A 260 4.15 6.51 13.73
N TYR A 261 3.48 6.33 12.60
CA TYR A 261 2.03 6.42 12.45
C TYR A 261 1.48 5.02 12.29
N VAL A 262 0.59 4.57 13.17
CA VAL A 262 0.05 3.20 13.11
C VAL A 262 -1.41 3.14 13.54
N GLY A 263 -2.23 2.51 12.72
CA GLY A 263 -3.66 2.36 12.93
C GLY A 263 -4.04 1.02 13.56
N ALA A 264 -4.93 1.05 14.53
CA ALA A 264 -5.49 -0.15 15.16
C ALA A 264 -6.50 -0.84 14.23
N GLY A 265 -6.30 -2.12 13.97
CA GLY A 265 -7.16 -2.94 13.11
C GLY A 265 -8.32 -3.61 13.83
N TYR A 266 -8.48 -3.39 15.13
CA TYR A 266 -9.62 -3.85 15.92
C TYR A 266 -9.74 -3.06 17.22
N ASP A 267 -10.94 -3.06 17.83
CA ASP A 267 -11.15 -2.53 19.17
C ASP A 267 -10.35 -3.33 20.21
N SER A 268 -10.07 -2.70 21.33
CA SER A 268 -9.30 -3.30 22.41
C SER A 268 -10.08 -3.20 23.74
N ASN A 269 -9.57 -3.85 24.79
CA ASN A 269 -10.08 -3.66 26.15
C ASN A 269 -9.86 -2.22 26.65
N GLU A 270 -8.93 -1.49 26.04
CA GLU A 270 -8.62 -0.07 26.33
C GLU A 270 -9.54 0.90 25.58
N GLY A 271 -10.42 0.40 24.70
CA GLY A 271 -11.41 1.19 23.97
C GLY A 271 -11.45 0.91 22.48
N THR A 272 -12.10 1.81 21.73
CA THR A 272 -12.26 1.69 20.29
C THR A 272 -10.96 1.94 19.53
N ALA A 273 -10.85 1.33 18.35
CA ALA A 273 -9.74 1.48 17.44
C ALA A 273 -9.43 2.96 17.14
N ARG A 274 -8.17 3.25 16.92
CA ARG A 274 -7.62 4.60 16.68
C ARG A 274 -6.31 4.53 15.95
N VAL A 275 -5.87 5.66 15.45
CA VAL A 275 -4.50 5.84 14.96
C VAL A 275 -3.64 6.42 16.05
N PHE A 276 -2.42 5.90 16.19
CA PHE A 276 -1.39 6.37 17.09
C PHE A 276 -0.30 7.11 16.33
N VAL A 277 0.13 8.24 16.86
CA VAL A 277 1.36 8.95 16.45
C VAL A 277 2.36 8.77 17.58
N VAL A 278 3.42 8.03 17.31
CA VAL A 278 4.39 7.58 18.31
C VAL A 278 5.73 8.26 18.09
N ASN A 279 6.30 8.81 19.17
CA ASN A 279 7.67 9.31 19.22
C ASN A 279 8.63 8.11 19.35
N LEU A 280 9.45 7.86 18.36
CA LEU A 280 10.43 6.75 18.39
C LEU A 280 11.72 7.10 19.14
N LEU A 281 11.87 8.33 19.66
CA LEU A 281 12.98 8.63 20.59
C LEU A 281 12.82 7.86 21.91
N ASP A 282 11.60 7.82 22.44
CA ASP A 282 11.27 7.25 23.76
C ASP A 282 10.09 6.26 23.74
N CYS A 283 9.51 5.98 22.56
CA CYS A 283 8.32 5.16 22.35
C CYS A 283 7.05 5.70 23.03
N SER A 284 6.96 6.99 23.31
CA SER A 284 5.75 7.62 23.87
C SER A 284 4.72 7.92 22.79
N VAL A 285 3.43 7.86 23.13
CA VAL A 285 2.34 8.27 22.26
C VAL A 285 2.18 9.78 22.32
N MET A 286 2.41 10.49 21.21
CA MET A 286 2.27 11.94 21.12
C MET A 286 0.84 12.38 20.84
N TYR A 287 0.11 11.62 20.02
CA TYR A 287 -1.23 11.97 19.57
C TYR A 287 -2.02 10.72 19.17
N THR A 288 -3.34 10.80 19.29
CA THR A 288 -4.27 9.77 18.77
C THR A 288 -5.48 10.43 18.14
N PHE A 289 -6.05 9.78 17.11
CA PHE A 289 -7.27 10.24 16.48
C PHE A 289 -8.12 9.09 15.95
N GLY A 290 -9.33 9.39 15.53
CA GLY A 290 -10.26 8.48 14.86
C GLY A 290 -11.17 7.70 15.79
N ASN A 291 -10.87 7.56 17.06
CA ASN A 291 -11.69 6.81 18.01
C ASN A 291 -13.01 7.53 18.33
N ASN A 292 -14.12 6.82 18.14
CA ASN A 292 -15.47 7.35 18.38
C ASN A 292 -15.70 8.73 17.73
N ASP A 293 -15.16 8.94 16.55
CA ASP A 293 -15.25 10.24 15.88
C ASP A 293 -16.70 10.54 15.49
N SER A 294 -17.26 11.62 16.04
CA SER A 294 -18.66 11.99 15.83
C SER A 294 -18.95 12.46 14.39
N PHE A 295 -17.92 12.76 13.61
CA PHE A 295 -18.05 13.10 12.21
C PHE A 295 -18.17 11.85 11.31
N SER A 296 -17.90 10.65 11.83
CA SER A 296 -18.09 9.38 11.12
C SER A 296 -19.57 9.08 10.86
N LEU A 297 -19.88 8.68 9.64
CA LEU A 297 -21.19 8.13 9.27
C LEU A 297 -21.26 6.62 9.46
N ARG A 298 -20.13 5.94 9.67
CA ARG A 298 -20.03 4.50 9.88
C ARG A 298 -20.13 4.18 11.37
N GLY A 299 -21.13 3.39 11.76
CA GLY A 299 -21.45 3.15 13.17
C GLY A 299 -20.66 2.02 13.83
N ASN A 300 -20.01 1.13 13.05
CA ASN A 300 -19.25 -0.03 13.52
C ASN A 300 -18.18 -0.39 12.49
N LEU A 301 -17.24 -1.25 12.88
CA LEU A 301 -16.07 -1.61 12.05
C LEU A 301 -15.25 -0.37 11.67
N SER A 302 -15.07 0.54 12.62
CA SER A 302 -14.30 1.78 12.43
C SER A 302 -12.84 1.52 12.76
N TYR A 303 -12.15 0.74 11.92
CA TYR A 303 -10.76 0.34 12.09
C TYR A 303 -9.82 1.21 11.25
N PHE A 304 -8.53 0.94 11.31
CA PHE A 304 -7.52 1.76 10.65
C PHE A 304 -6.41 0.87 10.08
N ASP A 305 -6.73 0.17 9.00
CA ASP A 305 -5.82 -0.79 8.35
C ASP A 305 -4.97 -0.14 7.24
N SER A 306 -5.33 1.05 6.76
CA SER A 306 -4.56 1.80 5.77
C SER A 306 -3.23 2.31 6.33
N SER A 307 -2.27 2.56 5.44
CA SER A 307 -0.99 3.17 5.75
C SER A 307 -0.99 4.65 5.39
N ALA A 308 -0.58 5.49 6.33
CA ALA A 308 -0.51 6.92 6.15
C ALA A 308 0.44 7.35 5.02
N LEU A 309 0.18 8.54 4.48
CA LEU A 309 1.15 9.35 3.76
C LEU A 309 1.35 10.67 4.52
N VAL A 310 2.56 11.19 4.47
CA VAL A 310 2.89 12.49 5.02
C VAL A 310 3.40 13.38 3.89
N ASP A 311 2.76 14.51 3.71
CA ASP A 311 3.30 15.56 2.84
C ASP A 311 4.44 16.27 3.58
N ALA A 312 5.66 15.95 3.22
CA ALA A 312 6.86 16.50 3.85
C ALA A 312 6.98 18.03 3.71
N ASN A 313 6.44 18.59 2.60
CA ASN A 313 6.51 20.03 2.32
C ASN A 313 5.55 20.83 3.18
N THR A 314 4.36 20.28 3.43
CA THR A 314 3.31 20.92 4.22
C THR A 314 3.23 20.41 5.65
N ASP A 315 4.05 19.43 6.03
CA ASP A 315 3.99 18.78 7.35
C ASP A 315 2.59 18.26 7.69
N THR A 316 1.92 17.63 6.70
CA THR A 316 0.53 17.18 6.84
C THR A 316 0.44 15.66 6.74
N LEU A 317 -0.10 15.05 7.78
CA LEU A 317 -0.47 13.63 7.80
C LEU A 317 -1.80 13.44 7.04
N ILE A 318 -1.82 12.53 6.08
CA ILE A 318 -3.00 12.16 5.28
C ILE A 318 -3.33 10.70 5.57
N TYR A 319 -4.55 10.45 6.07
CA TYR A 319 -4.95 9.14 6.52
C TYR A 319 -6.41 8.83 6.13
N PRO A 320 -6.68 7.94 5.18
CA PRO A 320 -8.01 7.40 4.96
C PRO A 320 -8.35 6.38 6.06
N GLY A 321 -9.51 6.52 6.70
CA GLY A 321 -9.94 5.65 7.78
C GLY A 321 -11.11 4.74 7.38
N GLU A 322 -11.11 3.52 7.87
CA GLU A 322 -12.25 2.60 7.68
C GLU A 322 -13.51 3.10 8.41
N ASN A 323 -13.38 4.10 9.28
CA ASN A 323 -14.51 4.84 9.82
C ASN A 323 -15.19 5.78 8.80
N GLY A 324 -14.74 5.78 7.54
CA GLY A 324 -15.30 6.57 6.44
C GLY A 324 -14.86 8.04 6.43
N ILE A 325 -13.81 8.38 7.15
CA ILE A 325 -13.25 9.73 7.21
C ILE A 325 -11.86 9.75 6.61
N LEU A 326 -11.63 10.68 5.68
CA LEU A 326 -10.28 11.08 5.30
C LEU A 326 -9.80 12.18 6.24
N TYR A 327 -8.68 11.96 6.91
CA TYR A 327 -8.04 12.90 7.82
C TYR A 327 -6.88 13.60 7.11
N LEU A 328 -6.83 14.94 7.23
CA LEU A 328 -5.68 15.78 6.89
C LEU A 328 -5.29 16.52 8.17
N ILE A 329 -4.14 16.19 8.74
CA ILE A 329 -3.72 16.71 10.03
C ILE A 329 -2.39 17.44 9.86
N LYS A 330 -2.40 18.76 9.98
CA LYS A 330 -1.18 19.55 10.05
C LYS A 330 -0.48 19.23 11.37
N LEU A 331 0.70 18.63 11.31
CA LEU A 331 1.38 18.11 12.50
C LEU A 331 2.08 19.20 13.30
N ASN A 332 2.56 20.27 12.65
CA ASN A 332 3.41 21.32 13.24
C ASN A 332 4.58 20.68 14.00
N THR A 333 5.32 19.83 13.30
CA THR A 333 6.41 19.03 13.84
C THR A 333 7.63 19.89 14.17
N SER A 334 8.21 19.68 15.35
CA SER A 334 9.50 20.21 15.74
C SER A 334 10.43 19.06 16.12
N TYR A 335 11.52 18.89 15.39
CA TYR A 335 12.54 17.87 15.64
C TYR A 335 13.94 18.48 15.66
N ASP A 336 14.66 18.25 16.75
CA ASP A 336 16.09 18.61 16.90
C ASP A 336 16.87 17.34 17.26
N PRO A 337 17.57 16.72 16.28
CA PRO A 337 18.34 15.50 16.53
C PRO A 337 19.51 15.71 17.48
N ALA A 338 20.10 16.93 17.54
CA ALA A 338 21.22 17.23 18.42
C ALA A 338 20.77 17.38 19.88
N ALA A 339 19.59 17.94 20.09
CA ALA A 339 18.98 18.02 21.44
C ALA A 339 18.23 16.74 21.84
N GLY A 340 17.97 15.83 20.89
CA GLY A 340 17.17 14.64 21.12
C GLY A 340 15.72 14.99 21.50
N THR A 341 15.13 16.00 20.86
CA THR A 341 13.76 16.46 21.15
C THR A 341 12.87 16.36 19.94
N LEU A 342 11.65 15.86 20.14
CA LEU A 342 10.63 15.74 19.12
C LEU A 342 9.27 16.09 19.71
N SER A 343 8.50 16.90 19.02
CA SER A 343 7.13 17.24 19.41
C SER A 343 6.27 17.52 18.17
N ILE A 344 4.96 17.37 18.33
CA ILE A 344 3.95 17.78 17.35
C ILE A 344 2.88 18.63 18.04
N ALA A 345 2.21 19.51 17.28
CA ALA A 345 1.10 20.32 17.73
C ALA A 345 0.00 20.34 16.64
N PRO A 346 -0.81 19.26 16.53
CA PRO A 346 -1.78 19.10 15.45
C PRO A 346 -2.78 20.24 15.35
N ASP A 347 -2.68 21.09 14.31
CA ASP A 347 -3.58 22.19 14.02
C ASP A 347 -3.29 22.81 12.63
N PRO A 348 -4.27 22.87 11.68
CA PRO A 348 -5.63 22.35 11.81
C PRO A 348 -5.72 20.83 11.65
N VAL A 349 -6.80 20.26 12.19
CA VAL A 349 -7.31 18.93 11.89
C VAL A 349 -8.50 19.08 10.97
N VAL A 350 -8.32 18.63 9.72
CA VAL A 350 -9.33 18.67 8.68
C VAL A 350 -9.83 17.25 8.41
N LYS A 351 -11.14 17.11 8.27
CA LYS A 351 -11.79 15.83 7.99
C LYS A 351 -12.75 15.97 6.83
N TRP A 352 -12.78 14.97 6.00
CA TRP A 352 -13.72 14.84 4.90
C TRP A 352 -14.43 13.50 4.97
N HIS A 353 -15.72 13.49 4.69
CA HIS A 353 -16.49 12.27 4.49
C HIS A 353 -17.48 12.45 3.33
N TYR A 354 -18.05 11.33 2.89
CA TYR A 354 -19.04 11.28 1.83
C TYR A 354 -20.20 10.35 2.21
N TYR A 355 -21.32 10.53 1.52
CA TYR A 355 -22.45 9.64 1.53
C TYR A 355 -22.84 9.30 0.10
N GLY A 356 -22.81 8.03 -0.26
CA GLY A 356 -23.01 7.57 -1.64
C GLY A 356 -24.29 6.79 -1.86
N THR A 357 -24.67 6.62 -3.11
CA THR A 357 -25.89 5.93 -3.51
C THR A 357 -25.96 4.48 -2.99
N ARG A 358 -24.82 3.79 -2.90
CA ARG A 358 -24.74 2.43 -2.35
C ARG A 358 -24.86 2.40 -0.83
N THR A 359 -24.42 3.43 -0.17
CA THR A 359 -24.45 3.54 1.29
C THR A 359 -25.83 3.85 1.83
N SER A 360 -26.78 4.25 0.99
CA SER A 360 -28.20 4.35 1.35
C SER A 360 -28.78 3.01 1.84
N VAL A 361 -28.15 1.90 1.50
CA VAL A 361 -28.54 0.56 1.96
C VAL A 361 -27.94 0.23 3.33
N ALA A 362 -26.66 0.62 3.57
CA ALA A 362 -25.99 0.46 4.85
C ALA A 362 -24.75 1.36 4.92
N SER A 363 -24.58 2.11 6.02
CA SER A 363 -23.38 2.90 6.30
C SER A 363 -22.10 2.05 6.41
N TYR A 364 -22.24 0.74 6.52
CA TYR A 364 -21.19 -0.27 6.49
C TYR A 364 -20.21 -0.11 5.30
N TRP A 365 -20.71 0.34 4.14
CA TRP A 365 -19.93 0.42 2.89
C TRP A 365 -19.10 1.70 2.75
N LEU A 366 -19.08 2.56 3.76
CA LEU A 366 -18.32 3.84 3.73
C LEU A 366 -16.85 3.72 4.11
N GLY A 367 -16.37 2.56 4.52
CA GLY A 367 -15.00 2.41 5.04
C GLY A 367 -13.94 2.47 3.96
N MET A 368 -12.82 3.14 4.23
CA MET A 368 -11.62 3.15 3.42
C MET A 368 -10.54 2.31 4.10
N GLU A 369 -10.40 1.06 3.67
CA GLU A 369 -9.42 0.10 4.22
C GLU A 369 -8.09 0.14 3.49
N ASP A 370 -8.10 0.50 2.21
CA ASP A 370 -6.92 0.53 1.37
C ASP A 370 -5.97 1.69 1.70
N SER A 371 -4.71 1.54 1.32
CA SER A 371 -3.72 2.60 1.44
C SER A 371 -3.77 3.47 0.19
N ALA A 372 -4.27 4.69 0.33
CA ALA A 372 -4.42 5.61 -0.79
C ALA A 372 -3.10 5.92 -1.50
N ALA A 373 -3.17 6.19 -2.80
CA ALA A 373 -2.08 6.76 -3.59
C ALA A 373 -2.32 8.25 -3.85
N ILE A 374 -1.24 9.03 -3.99
CA ILE A 374 -1.35 10.50 -4.18
C ILE A 374 -0.37 10.95 -5.26
N TYR A 375 -0.80 11.86 -6.12
CA TYR A 375 0.04 12.59 -7.06
C TYR A 375 -0.51 13.99 -7.32
N ASP A 376 0.36 15.00 -7.39
CA ASP A 376 0.05 16.40 -7.75
C ASP A 376 -1.16 16.99 -7.00
N GLY A 377 -1.26 16.69 -5.69
CA GLY A 377 -2.36 17.15 -4.84
C GLY A 377 -3.67 16.36 -4.99
N TYR A 378 -3.70 15.29 -5.76
CA TYR A 378 -4.88 14.43 -5.92
C TYR A 378 -4.67 13.09 -5.24
N ILE A 379 -5.66 12.68 -4.42
CA ILE A 379 -5.67 11.39 -3.73
C ILE A 379 -6.60 10.40 -4.45
N PHE A 380 -6.10 9.18 -4.60
CA PHE A 380 -6.83 8.04 -5.14
C PHE A 380 -7.05 7.04 -4.01
N MET A 381 -8.30 6.75 -3.68
CA MET A 381 -8.69 5.87 -2.60
C MET A 381 -9.95 5.10 -2.95
N SER A 382 -10.08 3.88 -2.45
CA SER A 382 -11.29 3.08 -2.61
C SER A 382 -12.01 2.82 -1.31
N ASP A 383 -13.27 2.39 -1.40
CA ASP A 383 -14.09 2.09 -0.24
C ASP A 383 -14.60 0.63 -0.25
N ASN A 384 -15.19 0.21 0.88
CA ASN A 384 -15.82 -1.10 1.00
C ASN A 384 -17.07 -1.25 0.11
N GLY A 385 -17.59 -0.16 -0.45
CA GLY A 385 -18.76 -0.12 -1.33
C GLY A 385 -18.43 -0.26 -2.82
N GLY A 386 -17.15 -0.30 -3.18
CA GLY A 386 -16.70 -0.42 -4.55
C GLY A 386 -16.68 0.90 -5.32
N ASN A 387 -16.45 2.02 -4.63
CA ASN A 387 -16.15 3.29 -5.27
C ASN A 387 -14.64 3.52 -5.21
N LEU A 388 -14.02 3.75 -6.36
CA LEU A 388 -12.68 4.32 -6.47
C LEU A 388 -12.85 5.82 -6.72
N MET A 389 -12.24 6.64 -5.89
CA MET A 389 -12.44 8.08 -5.85
C MET A 389 -11.14 8.82 -6.13
N CYS A 390 -11.20 9.87 -6.96
CA CYS A 390 -10.18 10.89 -7.07
C CYS A 390 -10.69 12.18 -6.40
N LEU A 391 -9.95 12.66 -5.41
CA LEU A 391 -10.27 13.87 -4.65
C LEU A 391 -9.10 14.86 -4.74
N ASP A 392 -9.38 16.13 -4.95
CA ASP A 392 -8.40 17.22 -4.83
C ASP A 392 -8.17 17.52 -3.35
N LEU A 393 -6.97 17.31 -2.85
CA LEU A 393 -6.60 17.54 -1.44
C LEU A 393 -6.61 19.03 -1.05
N ASN A 394 -6.46 19.94 -2.01
CA ASN A 394 -6.41 21.37 -1.75
C ASN A 394 -7.81 21.97 -1.58
N THR A 395 -8.81 21.38 -2.23
CA THR A 395 -10.21 21.85 -2.19
C THR A 395 -11.16 20.87 -1.53
N LEU A 396 -10.75 19.63 -1.33
CA LEU A 396 -11.56 18.49 -0.88
C LEU A 396 -12.82 18.24 -1.74
N GLN A 397 -12.72 18.57 -3.03
CA GLN A 397 -13.75 18.29 -4.00
C GLN A 397 -13.44 16.99 -4.76
N LEU A 398 -14.46 16.16 -4.91
CA LEU A 398 -14.37 14.97 -5.77
C LEU A 398 -14.24 15.40 -7.23
N VAL A 399 -13.20 14.86 -7.88
CA VAL A 399 -12.94 15.07 -9.31
C VAL A 399 -13.69 14.03 -10.13
N TRP A 400 -13.47 12.75 -9.82
CA TRP A 400 -14.16 11.65 -10.47
C TRP A 400 -14.36 10.47 -9.52
N VAL A 401 -15.32 9.60 -9.85
CA VAL A 401 -15.58 8.34 -9.16
C VAL A 401 -15.77 7.24 -10.20
N GLN A 402 -15.07 6.12 -10.03
CA GLN A 402 -15.22 4.93 -10.85
C GLN A 402 -15.83 3.79 -10.04
N ASP A 403 -16.83 3.12 -10.58
CA ASP A 403 -17.39 1.89 -10.02
C ASP A 403 -16.38 0.72 -10.18
N ILE A 404 -15.84 0.23 -9.09
CA ILE A 404 -14.99 -0.97 -9.01
C ILE A 404 -15.72 -2.16 -8.38
N LEU A 405 -17.03 -2.10 -8.37
CA LEU A 405 -18.00 -3.18 -8.14
C LEU A 405 -18.16 -3.62 -6.69
N ASP A 406 -17.12 -3.84 -5.92
CA ASP A 406 -17.18 -4.44 -4.59
C ASP A 406 -16.05 -3.92 -3.70
N ASP A 407 -16.01 -4.41 -2.48
CA ASP A 407 -15.03 -4.13 -1.45
C ASP A 407 -13.58 -4.29 -1.98
N SER A 408 -12.75 -3.28 -1.80
CA SER A 408 -11.36 -3.32 -2.22
C SER A 408 -10.40 -3.31 -1.04
N ASN A 409 -9.68 -4.42 -0.86
CA ASN A 409 -8.47 -4.48 -0.04
C ASN A 409 -7.19 -4.22 -0.86
N SER A 410 -7.33 -4.14 -2.19
CA SER A 410 -6.25 -3.82 -3.12
C SER A 410 -6.07 -2.31 -3.17
N SER A 411 -4.96 -1.81 -2.62
CA SER A 411 -4.61 -0.39 -2.73
C SER A 411 -4.39 0.02 -4.19
N PRO A 412 -4.80 1.22 -4.62
CA PRO A 412 -4.49 1.74 -5.93
C PRO A 412 -2.99 1.92 -6.12
N VAL A 413 -2.47 1.51 -7.28
CA VAL A 413 -1.05 1.64 -7.63
C VAL A 413 -0.94 2.55 -8.84
N LEU A 414 -0.19 3.65 -8.71
CA LEU A 414 0.07 4.57 -9.80
C LEU A 414 1.25 4.11 -10.65
N SER A 415 1.15 4.33 -11.96
CA SER A 415 2.21 4.04 -12.93
C SER A 415 2.23 5.08 -14.02
N VAL A 416 3.42 5.61 -14.32
CA VAL A 416 3.61 6.50 -15.49
C VAL A 416 4.07 5.66 -16.66
N GLU A 417 3.29 5.67 -17.74
CA GLU A 417 3.55 4.92 -18.95
C GLU A 417 3.40 5.85 -20.16
N ASP A 418 4.44 5.94 -20.97
CA ASP A 418 4.49 6.84 -22.14
C ASP A 418 4.13 8.30 -21.81
N GLY A 419 4.48 8.76 -20.60
CA GLY A 419 4.22 10.13 -20.14
C GLY A 419 2.78 10.38 -19.68
N HIS A 420 1.98 9.35 -19.48
CA HIS A 420 0.62 9.39 -18.98
C HIS A 420 0.49 8.64 -17.66
N LEU A 421 -0.34 9.12 -16.72
CA LEU A 421 -0.54 8.49 -15.42
C LEU A 421 -1.72 7.51 -15.47
N TYR A 422 -1.45 6.28 -15.10
CA TYR A 422 -2.45 5.22 -14.95
C TYR A 422 -2.52 4.72 -13.51
N LEU A 423 -3.62 4.06 -13.20
CA LEU A 423 -3.89 3.44 -11.93
C LEU A 423 -4.25 1.97 -12.15
N TYR A 424 -3.66 1.09 -11.35
CA TYR A 424 -3.99 -0.34 -11.32
C TYR A 424 -4.68 -0.67 -10.01
N ILE A 425 -5.83 -1.35 -10.09
CA ILE A 425 -6.60 -1.77 -8.94
C ILE A 425 -7.38 -3.04 -9.25
N SER A 426 -7.80 -3.76 -8.22
CA SER A 426 -8.74 -4.86 -8.28
C SER A 426 -9.70 -4.81 -7.11
N THR A 427 -10.57 -5.78 -6.99
CA THR A 427 -11.56 -5.88 -5.92
C THR A 427 -11.59 -7.29 -5.36
N SER A 428 -12.02 -7.42 -4.12
CA SER A 428 -12.52 -8.67 -3.58
C SER A 428 -13.97 -8.88 -4.00
N PHE A 429 -14.57 -10.00 -3.66
CA PHE A 429 -16.04 -10.08 -3.61
C PHE A 429 -16.48 -10.66 -2.28
N ARG A 430 -17.50 -10.05 -1.68
CA ARG A 430 -18.07 -10.48 -0.40
C ARG A 430 -19.38 -11.19 -0.63
N LEU A 431 -19.56 -12.25 0.17
CA LEU A 431 -20.81 -12.98 0.25
C LEU A 431 -21.90 -12.08 0.72
N GLY A 432 -22.55 -11.30 0.28
CA GLY A 432 -23.60 -10.39 0.74
C GLY A 432 -23.89 -9.29 -0.26
N TRP A 433 -22.87 -8.73 -0.83
CA TRP A 433 -22.99 -7.74 -1.88
C TRP A 433 -23.38 -8.38 -3.21
N ARG A 434 -22.74 -9.48 -3.59
CA ARG A 434 -23.01 -10.20 -4.82
C ARG A 434 -23.71 -11.54 -4.64
N SER A 435 -23.91 -12.00 -3.42
CA SER A 435 -24.68 -13.20 -3.04
C SER A 435 -24.30 -14.49 -3.74
N ASN A 436 -23.08 -14.60 -4.25
CA ASN A 436 -22.60 -15.74 -5.01
C ASN A 436 -21.36 -16.36 -4.35
N SER A 437 -21.24 -17.67 -4.43
CA SER A 437 -20.02 -18.39 -4.05
C SER A 437 -18.91 -18.32 -5.08
N THR A 438 -19.19 -17.79 -6.28
CA THR A 438 -18.26 -17.54 -7.37
C THR A 438 -18.57 -16.21 -8.02
N ALA A 439 -17.55 -15.49 -8.45
CA ALA A 439 -17.70 -14.24 -9.20
C ALA A 439 -16.54 -14.08 -10.21
N GLU A 440 -16.83 -13.36 -11.28
CA GLU A 440 -15.81 -12.82 -12.19
C GLU A 440 -15.23 -11.56 -11.56
N VAL A 441 -13.99 -11.64 -11.05
CA VAL A 441 -13.31 -10.53 -10.38
C VAL A 441 -12.39 -9.83 -11.37
N PRO A 442 -12.62 -8.55 -11.64
CA PRO A 442 -11.82 -7.77 -12.56
C PRO A 442 -10.51 -7.26 -11.94
N VAL A 443 -9.51 -7.17 -12.77
CA VAL A 443 -8.31 -6.34 -12.60
C VAL A 443 -8.40 -5.24 -13.64
N TRP A 444 -8.21 -3.99 -13.22
CA TRP A 444 -8.34 -2.82 -14.08
C TRP A 444 -7.04 -2.05 -14.23
N LYS A 445 -6.84 -1.51 -15.42
CA LYS A 445 -6.02 -0.32 -15.68
C LYS A 445 -6.98 0.83 -15.92
N ILE A 446 -6.81 1.90 -15.18
CA ILE A 446 -7.68 3.08 -15.17
C ILE A 446 -6.83 4.30 -15.50
N ASP A 447 -7.39 5.19 -16.31
CA ASP A 447 -6.82 6.51 -16.56
C ASP A 447 -6.94 7.35 -15.29
N ALA A 448 -5.82 7.80 -14.72
CA ALA A 448 -5.82 8.53 -13.47
C ALA A 448 -6.38 9.96 -13.60
N GLU A 449 -6.38 10.55 -14.81
CA GLU A 449 -6.97 11.87 -15.04
C GLU A 449 -8.51 11.82 -15.10
N THR A 450 -9.07 10.78 -15.76
CA THR A 450 -10.51 10.73 -16.07
C THR A 450 -11.30 9.71 -15.26
N GLY A 451 -10.63 8.75 -14.65
CA GLY A 451 -11.24 7.59 -14.00
C GLY A 451 -11.78 6.54 -14.98
N GLU A 452 -11.58 6.70 -16.31
CA GLU A 452 -12.05 5.75 -17.30
C GLU A 452 -11.25 4.45 -17.27
N ILE A 453 -11.96 3.32 -17.45
CA ILE A 453 -11.32 2.02 -17.57
C ILE A 453 -10.65 1.89 -18.95
N ILE A 454 -9.33 1.81 -18.99
CA ILE A 454 -8.54 1.61 -20.21
C ILE A 454 -8.64 0.17 -20.67
N TRP A 455 -8.49 -0.78 -19.73
CA TRP A 455 -8.75 -2.19 -19.96
C TRP A 455 -9.14 -2.90 -18.66
N GLN A 456 -9.78 -4.04 -18.85
CA GLN A 456 -10.21 -4.95 -17.78
C GLN A 456 -9.85 -6.38 -18.15
N LYS A 457 -9.35 -7.13 -17.17
CA LYS A 457 -9.18 -8.58 -17.26
C LYS A 457 -9.84 -9.23 -16.06
N SER A 458 -10.79 -10.15 -16.30
CA SER A 458 -11.51 -10.82 -15.21
C SER A 458 -11.06 -12.26 -15.02
N TYR A 459 -11.17 -12.71 -13.78
CA TYR A 459 -10.86 -14.08 -13.36
C TYR A 459 -12.02 -14.63 -12.55
N GLU A 460 -12.44 -15.89 -12.83
CA GLU A 460 -13.42 -16.57 -11.99
C GLU A 460 -12.78 -16.93 -10.66
N CYS A 461 -13.32 -16.38 -9.59
CA CYS A 461 -12.88 -16.60 -8.22
C CYS A 461 -13.99 -17.26 -7.42
N SER A 462 -13.62 -18.06 -6.41
CA SER A 462 -14.54 -18.66 -5.45
C SER A 462 -14.22 -18.18 -4.04
N SER A 463 -15.24 -18.11 -3.18
CA SER A 463 -15.04 -17.87 -1.75
C SER A 463 -15.35 -19.14 -0.96
N GLU A 464 -14.73 -19.27 0.20
CA GLU A 464 -15.09 -20.24 1.23
C GLU A 464 -15.94 -19.58 2.32
N ASP A 465 -16.65 -20.39 3.12
CA ASP A 465 -17.49 -19.88 4.19
C ASP A 465 -16.75 -18.92 5.14
N GLY A 466 -17.20 -17.69 5.22
CA GLY A 466 -16.66 -16.66 6.09
C GLY A 466 -15.38 -15.96 5.57
N VAL A 467 -14.93 -16.28 4.35
CA VAL A 467 -13.76 -15.66 3.73
C VAL A 467 -14.17 -14.99 2.41
N SER A 468 -13.76 -13.74 2.21
CA SER A 468 -13.95 -13.06 0.93
C SER A 468 -13.07 -13.70 -0.14
N GLY A 469 -13.56 -13.78 -1.37
CA GLY A 469 -12.80 -14.21 -2.54
C GLY A 469 -12.25 -13.02 -3.33
N GLY A 470 -11.59 -13.32 -4.45
CA GLY A 470 -11.06 -12.30 -5.35
C GLY A 470 -9.64 -11.85 -5.02
N VAL A 471 -9.32 -10.62 -5.40
CA VAL A 471 -7.97 -10.05 -5.18
C VAL A 471 -7.93 -9.33 -3.84
N GLN A 472 -7.23 -9.94 -2.88
CA GLN A 472 -7.06 -9.44 -1.52
C GLN A 472 -5.73 -8.66 -1.36
N SER A 473 -4.87 -8.71 -2.37
CA SER A 473 -3.54 -8.11 -2.33
C SER A 473 -3.42 -6.94 -3.31
N THR A 474 -2.50 -6.02 -3.02
CA THR A 474 -2.18 -4.93 -3.92
C THR A 474 -1.38 -5.42 -5.12
N ILE A 475 -1.76 -4.96 -6.31
CA ILE A 475 -1.12 -5.30 -7.59
C ILE A 475 0.34 -4.82 -7.57
N ALA A 476 1.26 -5.65 -8.06
CA ALA A 476 2.62 -5.22 -8.30
C ALA A 476 2.79 -4.86 -9.78
N VAL A 477 3.21 -3.63 -10.04
CA VAL A 477 3.54 -3.14 -11.38
C VAL A 477 5.03 -3.38 -11.62
N GLY A 478 5.35 -4.04 -12.73
CA GLY A 478 6.73 -4.31 -13.12
C GLY A 478 7.46 -3.02 -13.51
N LYS A 479 8.79 -3.03 -13.32
CA LYS A 479 9.67 -1.91 -13.67
C LYS A 479 10.80 -2.40 -14.55
N GLU A 480 11.44 -1.50 -15.27
CA GLU A 480 12.58 -1.78 -16.16
C GLU A 480 12.23 -2.88 -17.18
N GLU A 481 12.94 -4.00 -17.18
CA GLU A 481 12.69 -5.13 -18.08
C GLU A 481 11.35 -5.84 -17.85
N LEU A 482 10.68 -5.56 -16.74
CA LEU A 482 9.38 -6.12 -16.38
C LEU A 482 8.23 -5.10 -16.55
N SER A 483 8.49 -3.92 -17.11
CA SER A 483 7.50 -2.83 -17.26
C SER A 483 6.25 -3.22 -18.06
N ASP A 484 6.34 -4.25 -18.90
CA ASP A 484 5.19 -4.78 -19.67
C ASP A 484 4.26 -5.70 -18.84
N TYR A 485 4.57 -5.93 -17.57
CA TYR A 485 3.85 -6.90 -16.73
C TYR A 485 3.31 -6.30 -15.46
N ILE A 486 2.16 -6.81 -15.04
CA ILE A 486 1.65 -6.68 -13.68
C ILE A 486 1.53 -8.05 -13.03
N TYR A 487 1.64 -8.12 -11.72
CA TYR A 487 1.56 -9.36 -10.94
C TYR A 487 0.40 -9.25 -9.96
N VAL A 488 -0.50 -10.22 -10.00
CA VAL A 488 -1.73 -10.26 -9.21
C VAL A 488 -1.86 -11.64 -8.59
N THR A 489 -2.21 -11.69 -7.30
CA THR A 489 -2.63 -12.92 -6.63
C THR A 489 -4.15 -12.95 -6.56
N VAL A 490 -4.74 -14.02 -7.11
CA VAL A 490 -6.19 -14.22 -7.23
C VAL A 490 -6.61 -15.44 -6.45
#